data_35c37cb800175da524a8a6747585f385
#
_entry.id   35c37cb800175da524a8a6747585f385
#
_cell.length_a   1.000
_cell.length_b   1.000
_cell.length_c   1.000
_cell.angle_alpha   90.00
_cell.angle_beta   90.00
_cell.angle_gamma   90.00
#
_symmetry.space_group_name_H-M   'P 1'
#
loop_
_entity.id
_entity.type
_entity.pdbx_description
1 polymer ?
#
loop_
_entity_poly.entity_id
_entity_poly.type
_entity_poly.pdbx_seq_one_letter_code
_entity_poly.pdbx_strand_id
1 'polypeptide(L)'
;IKFAPALIGAIALYFAGRYLINFIVKMVSKLMNKREVEPTLQTFLLQLIRWVLYIALFLTIVQVIGLPATQFIAIITSGFVAVGLALQGSLSNFASGIMILIFKPFKVGDVIEGKGQKGIVKNIGLFATTLNKPNNEQVIIPNTQLFSDSIINYSREEKRRVFILVGIGYGDNIQKAREVLLQIAKDQPLALSTPEPEVMVEELAESSVNLSLRYWCMSDDYVVCYFSSLEEVKNRVKLLTIPGENGVEEEDQVIGYRI
;
A
#
# COMPACT_ATOMS: atom_id res chain seq x y z
N ILE A 1 61.30 -18.08 -17.69
CA ILE A 1 60.73 -19.42 -17.99
C ILE A 1 59.46 -19.70 -17.20
N LYS A 2 59.15 -19.00 -16.08
CA LYS A 2 57.92 -19.20 -15.29
C LYS A 2 56.63 -18.65 -15.95
N PHE A 3 56.75 -17.79 -16.95
CA PHE A 3 55.60 -17.15 -17.61
C PHE A 3 54.89 -18.04 -18.65
N ALA A 4 55.63 -18.94 -19.33
CA ALA A 4 55.04 -19.78 -20.36
C ALA A 4 53.95 -20.79 -19.83
N PRO A 5 54.17 -21.48 -18.74
CA PRO A 5 53.13 -22.38 -18.15
C PRO A 5 51.88 -21.59 -17.69
N ALA A 6 52.07 -20.40 -17.11
CA ALA A 6 50.97 -19.58 -16.64
C ALA A 6 50.13 -19.07 -17.83
N LEU A 7 50.78 -18.71 -18.96
CA LEU A 7 50.10 -18.26 -20.17
C LEU A 7 49.26 -19.41 -20.80
N ILE A 8 49.85 -20.63 -20.88
CA ILE A 8 49.13 -21.79 -21.38
C ILE A 8 47.94 -22.11 -20.50
N GLY A 9 48.12 -22.04 -19.18
CA GLY A 9 47.03 -22.22 -18.20
C GLY A 9 45.92 -21.17 -18.36
N ALA A 10 46.30 -19.91 -18.55
CA ALA A 10 45.33 -18.82 -18.79
C ALA A 10 44.51 -19.00 -20.08
N ILE A 11 45.17 -19.43 -21.16
CA ILE A 11 44.50 -19.73 -22.44
C ILE A 11 43.53 -20.91 -22.26
N ALA A 12 43.98 -22.01 -21.67
CA ALA A 12 43.12 -23.16 -21.39
C ALA A 12 41.92 -22.77 -20.52
N LEU A 13 42.16 -21.98 -19.47
CA LEU A 13 41.11 -21.46 -18.58
C LEU A 13 40.10 -20.57 -19.32
N TYR A 14 40.58 -19.72 -20.25
CA TYR A 14 39.70 -18.88 -21.06
C TYR A 14 38.74 -19.73 -21.92
N PHE A 15 39.24 -20.74 -22.62
CA PHE A 15 38.39 -21.59 -23.48
C PHE A 15 37.43 -22.44 -22.64
N ALA A 16 37.92 -23.04 -21.55
CA ALA A 16 37.08 -23.78 -20.61
C ALA A 16 36.01 -22.90 -19.96
N GLY A 17 36.38 -21.73 -19.47
CA GLY A 17 35.47 -20.74 -18.90
C GLY A 17 34.42 -20.25 -19.88
N ARG A 18 34.84 -19.92 -21.12
CA ARG A 18 33.90 -19.52 -22.19
C ARG A 18 32.89 -20.63 -22.51
N TYR A 19 33.34 -21.88 -22.54
CA TYR A 19 32.45 -23.03 -22.74
C TYR A 19 31.44 -23.16 -21.59
N LEU A 20 31.92 -23.07 -20.36
CA LEU A 20 31.08 -23.11 -19.15
C LEU A 20 30.07 -21.96 -19.11
N ILE A 21 30.49 -20.73 -19.41
CA ILE A 21 29.61 -19.56 -19.49
C ILE A 21 28.50 -19.78 -20.52
N ASN A 22 28.84 -20.25 -21.72
CA ASN A 22 27.87 -20.53 -22.77
C ASN A 22 26.90 -21.64 -22.36
N PHE A 23 27.37 -22.67 -21.63
CA PHE A 23 26.55 -23.73 -21.10
C PHE A 23 25.54 -23.18 -20.07
N ILE A 24 26.02 -22.40 -19.09
CA ILE A 24 25.17 -21.77 -18.07
C ILE A 24 24.11 -20.86 -18.71
N VAL A 25 24.52 -19.99 -19.63
CA VAL A 25 23.61 -19.05 -20.34
C VAL A 25 22.55 -19.82 -21.12
N LYS A 26 22.92 -20.91 -21.82
CA LYS A 26 21.95 -21.77 -22.53
C LYS A 26 20.99 -22.47 -21.58
N MET A 27 21.49 -22.96 -20.45
CA MET A 27 20.66 -23.62 -19.44
C MET A 27 19.62 -22.63 -18.86
N VAL A 28 20.06 -21.44 -18.47
CA VAL A 28 19.18 -20.38 -17.96
C VAL A 28 18.18 -19.96 -19.03
N SER A 29 18.62 -19.73 -20.27
CA SER A 29 17.73 -19.40 -21.40
C SER A 29 16.64 -20.46 -21.60
N LYS A 30 16.98 -21.74 -21.54
CA LYS A 30 16.01 -22.83 -21.66
C LYS A 30 14.97 -22.83 -20.53
N LEU A 31 15.40 -22.53 -19.30
CA LEU A 31 14.50 -22.41 -18.15
C LEU A 31 13.56 -21.21 -18.30
N MET A 32 14.08 -20.05 -18.74
CA MET A 32 13.29 -18.84 -18.97
C MET A 32 12.26 -19.01 -20.09
N ASN A 33 12.65 -19.68 -21.20
CA ASN A 33 11.72 -20.02 -22.28
C ASN A 33 10.58 -20.92 -21.79
N LYS A 34 10.89 -21.91 -20.93
CA LYS A 34 9.86 -22.79 -20.35
C LYS A 34 8.88 -22.05 -19.44
N ARG A 35 9.29 -20.92 -18.89
CA ARG A 35 8.47 -20.06 -18.00
C ARG A 35 7.81 -18.89 -18.74
N GLU A 36 7.90 -18.87 -20.08
CA GLU A 36 7.32 -17.83 -20.95
C GLU A 36 7.73 -16.41 -20.54
N VAL A 37 8.98 -16.25 -20.08
CA VAL A 37 9.52 -14.94 -19.71
C VAL A 37 9.58 -14.06 -20.96
N GLU A 38 9.15 -12.80 -20.82
CA GLU A 38 9.12 -11.81 -21.90
C GLU A 38 10.51 -11.72 -22.60
N PRO A 39 10.57 -11.76 -23.94
CA PRO A 39 11.83 -11.88 -24.70
C PRO A 39 12.85 -10.76 -24.43
N THR A 40 12.39 -9.52 -24.23
CA THR A 40 13.25 -8.36 -23.94
C THR A 40 13.92 -8.52 -22.57
N LEU A 41 13.14 -8.91 -21.56
CA LEU A 41 13.63 -9.16 -20.21
C LEU A 41 14.59 -10.33 -20.18
N GLN A 42 14.30 -11.40 -20.91
CA GLN A 42 15.18 -12.56 -21.05
C GLN A 42 16.53 -12.16 -21.64
N THR A 43 16.53 -11.41 -22.75
CA THR A 43 17.77 -10.95 -23.39
C THR A 43 18.61 -10.10 -22.45
N PHE A 44 17.98 -9.17 -21.73
CA PHE A 44 18.66 -8.31 -20.76
C PHE A 44 19.29 -9.14 -19.62
N LEU A 45 18.53 -10.05 -19.01
CA LEU A 45 19.03 -10.87 -17.88
C LEU A 45 20.15 -11.82 -18.33
N LEU A 46 20.05 -12.42 -19.52
CA LEU A 46 21.10 -13.29 -20.05
C LEU A 46 22.39 -12.51 -20.34
N GLN A 47 22.30 -11.28 -20.84
CA GLN A 47 23.46 -10.42 -21.02
C GLN A 47 24.08 -10.05 -19.67
N LEU A 48 23.29 -9.67 -18.67
CA LEU A 48 23.77 -9.34 -17.32
C LEU A 48 24.53 -10.52 -16.71
N ILE A 49 23.94 -11.72 -16.73
CA ILE A 49 24.59 -12.96 -16.25
C ILE A 49 25.89 -13.21 -16.98
N ARG A 50 25.90 -13.04 -18.29
CA ARG A 50 27.10 -13.21 -19.11
C ARG A 50 28.20 -12.23 -18.72
N TRP A 51 27.91 -10.96 -18.53
CA TRP A 51 28.87 -9.95 -18.08
C TRP A 51 29.47 -10.31 -16.70
N VAL A 52 28.65 -10.68 -15.73
CA VAL A 52 29.11 -11.05 -14.38
C VAL A 52 30.04 -12.27 -14.45
N LEU A 53 29.69 -13.28 -15.24
CA LEU A 53 30.51 -14.48 -15.41
C LEU A 53 31.85 -14.18 -16.15
N TYR A 54 31.86 -13.29 -17.14
CA TYR A 54 33.09 -12.89 -17.79
C TYR A 54 33.99 -12.05 -16.89
N ILE A 55 33.45 -11.21 -16.02
CA ILE A 55 34.23 -10.50 -14.99
C ILE A 55 34.89 -11.48 -14.03
N ALA A 56 34.16 -12.49 -13.55
CA ALA A 56 34.70 -13.55 -12.69
C ALA A 56 35.82 -14.34 -13.41
N LEU A 57 35.61 -14.73 -14.67
CA LEU A 57 36.60 -15.42 -15.50
C LEU A 57 37.84 -14.55 -15.69
N PHE A 58 37.69 -13.25 -16.00
CA PHE A 58 38.79 -12.31 -16.14
C PHE A 58 39.64 -12.24 -14.85
N LEU A 59 39.03 -12.07 -13.70
CA LEU A 59 39.74 -12.03 -12.41
C LEU A 59 40.51 -13.34 -12.16
N THR A 60 39.94 -14.48 -12.47
CA THR A 60 40.59 -15.78 -12.32
C THR A 60 41.81 -15.91 -13.25
N ILE A 61 41.68 -15.45 -14.50
CA ILE A 61 42.79 -15.45 -15.46
C ILE A 61 43.93 -14.55 -14.97
N VAL A 62 43.63 -13.34 -14.48
CA VAL A 62 44.61 -12.39 -13.93
C VAL A 62 45.41 -13.03 -12.81
N GLN A 63 44.78 -13.78 -11.90
CA GLN A 63 45.42 -14.52 -10.81
C GLN A 63 46.34 -15.63 -11.35
N VAL A 64 45.89 -16.40 -12.34
CA VAL A 64 46.69 -17.50 -12.93
C VAL A 64 47.96 -16.96 -13.61
N ILE A 65 47.91 -15.80 -14.22
CA ILE A 65 49.08 -15.13 -14.84
C ILE A 65 50.03 -14.61 -13.79
N GLY A 66 49.62 -14.53 -12.50
CA GLY A 66 50.46 -14.01 -11.40
C GLY A 66 50.40 -12.48 -11.23
N LEU A 67 49.41 -11.83 -11.86
CA LEU A 67 49.20 -10.39 -11.66
C LEU A 67 48.42 -10.12 -10.35
N PRO A 68 48.69 -9.00 -9.66
CA PRO A 68 47.95 -8.64 -8.45
C PRO A 68 46.48 -8.33 -8.79
N ALA A 69 45.60 -9.28 -8.55
CA ALA A 69 44.16 -9.12 -8.81
C ALA A 69 43.49 -8.06 -7.92
N THR A 70 44.12 -7.66 -6.82
CA THR A 70 43.60 -6.67 -5.85
C THR A 70 43.24 -5.33 -6.49
N GLN A 71 44.05 -4.83 -7.42
CA GLN A 71 43.79 -3.58 -8.13
C GLN A 71 42.51 -3.65 -9.00
N PHE A 72 42.32 -4.78 -9.73
CA PHE A 72 41.14 -5.01 -10.54
C PHE A 72 39.89 -5.20 -9.68
N ILE A 73 40.03 -5.92 -8.56
CA ILE A 73 38.94 -6.10 -7.60
C ILE A 73 38.50 -4.74 -7.03
N ALA A 74 39.46 -3.85 -6.67
CA ALA A 74 39.15 -2.51 -6.17
C ALA A 74 38.34 -1.69 -7.19
N ILE A 75 38.73 -1.69 -8.48
CA ILE A 75 38.03 -0.97 -9.55
C ILE A 75 36.63 -1.55 -9.75
N ILE A 76 36.50 -2.88 -9.84
CA ILE A 76 35.23 -3.57 -10.03
C ILE A 76 34.31 -3.32 -8.83
N THR A 77 34.82 -3.40 -7.60
CA THR A 77 34.06 -3.13 -6.39
C THR A 77 33.52 -1.70 -6.38
N SER A 78 34.36 -0.71 -6.75
CA SER A 78 33.91 0.67 -6.88
C SER A 78 32.77 0.83 -7.89
N GLY A 79 32.85 0.13 -9.03
CA GLY A 79 31.78 0.08 -10.02
C GLY A 79 30.50 -0.55 -9.48
N PHE A 80 30.60 -1.65 -8.75
CA PHE A 80 29.43 -2.30 -8.12
C PHE A 80 28.79 -1.42 -7.03
N VAL A 81 29.57 -0.68 -6.26
CA VAL A 81 29.07 0.30 -5.28
C VAL A 81 28.28 1.38 -6.02
N ALA A 82 28.81 1.94 -7.10
CA ALA A 82 28.11 2.96 -7.89
C ALA A 82 26.78 2.43 -8.47
N VAL A 83 26.77 1.22 -9.02
CA VAL A 83 25.54 0.56 -9.52
C VAL A 83 24.55 0.29 -8.36
N GLY A 84 25.04 -0.17 -7.22
CA GLY A 84 24.22 -0.40 -6.02
C GLY A 84 23.52 0.86 -5.55
N LEU A 85 24.24 1.99 -5.51
CA LEU A 85 23.66 3.30 -5.16
C LEU A 85 22.64 3.76 -6.21
N ALA A 86 22.90 3.56 -7.49
CA ALA A 86 21.95 3.89 -8.55
C ALA A 86 20.66 3.06 -8.48
N LEU A 87 20.73 1.81 -8.02
CA LEU A 87 19.59 0.88 -7.90
C LEU A 87 18.97 0.86 -6.50
N GLN A 88 19.49 1.66 -5.55
CA GLN A 88 19.06 1.65 -4.14
C GLN A 88 17.54 1.76 -3.98
N GLY A 89 16.89 2.68 -4.71
CA GLY A 89 15.45 2.87 -4.63
C GLY A 89 14.65 1.64 -5.11
N SER A 90 15.10 1.00 -6.18
CA SER A 90 14.46 -0.22 -6.70
C SER A 90 14.64 -1.39 -5.72
N LEU A 91 15.84 -1.56 -5.17
CA LEU A 91 16.13 -2.60 -4.20
C LEU A 91 15.33 -2.40 -2.90
N SER A 92 15.17 -1.16 -2.46
CA SER A 92 14.33 -0.81 -1.31
C SER A 92 12.86 -1.18 -1.55
N ASN A 93 12.32 -0.86 -2.73
CA ASN A 93 10.96 -1.25 -3.10
C ASN A 93 10.76 -2.76 -3.16
N PHE A 94 11.75 -3.48 -3.69
CA PHE A 94 11.73 -4.94 -3.74
C PHE A 94 11.75 -5.55 -2.33
N ALA A 95 12.64 -5.10 -1.46
CA ALA A 95 12.71 -5.53 -0.06
C ALA A 95 11.40 -5.25 0.68
N SER A 96 10.85 -4.05 0.54
CA SER A 96 9.56 -3.66 1.13
C SER A 96 8.40 -4.53 0.59
N GLY A 97 8.40 -4.87 -0.70
CA GLY A 97 7.42 -5.79 -1.28
C GLY A 97 7.46 -7.18 -0.64
N ILE A 98 8.67 -7.73 -0.44
CA ILE A 98 8.85 -9.00 0.28
C ILE A 98 8.33 -8.89 1.72
N MET A 99 8.65 -7.78 2.42
CA MET A 99 8.20 -7.56 3.79
C MET A 99 6.67 -7.47 3.89
N ILE A 100 6.01 -6.79 2.95
CA ILE A 100 4.55 -6.75 2.87
C ILE A 100 3.97 -8.16 2.70
N LEU A 101 4.56 -8.99 1.83
CA LEU A 101 4.11 -10.36 1.59
C LEU A 101 4.33 -11.30 2.78
N ILE A 102 5.38 -11.09 3.57
CA ILE A 102 5.70 -11.89 4.77
C ILE A 102 4.82 -11.48 5.95
N PHE A 103 4.84 -10.20 6.31
CA PHE A 103 4.11 -9.70 7.49
C PHE A 103 2.62 -9.47 7.25
N LYS A 104 2.21 -9.29 5.99
CA LYS A 104 0.82 -9.12 5.57
C LYS A 104 0.08 -8.06 6.40
N PRO A 105 0.57 -6.82 6.47
CA PRO A 105 -0.18 -5.74 7.11
C PRO A 105 -1.52 -5.50 6.42
N PHE A 106 -1.61 -5.84 5.14
CA PHE A 106 -2.83 -5.89 4.33
C PHE A 106 -2.72 -7.01 3.29
N LYS A 107 -3.84 -7.39 2.69
CA LYS A 107 -3.96 -8.43 1.68
C LYS A 107 -4.65 -7.88 0.42
N VAL A 108 -4.58 -8.62 -0.68
CA VAL A 108 -5.39 -8.35 -1.86
C VAL A 108 -6.87 -8.48 -1.48
N GLY A 109 -7.66 -7.47 -1.82
CA GLY A 109 -9.07 -7.33 -1.45
C GLY A 109 -9.31 -6.37 -0.27
N ASP A 110 -8.33 -6.11 0.59
CA ASP A 110 -8.48 -5.17 1.69
C ASP A 110 -8.66 -3.73 1.19
N VAL A 111 -9.49 -2.95 1.88
CA VAL A 111 -9.56 -1.50 1.73
C VAL A 111 -8.51 -0.88 2.64
N ILE A 112 -7.55 -0.20 2.05
CA ILE A 112 -6.49 0.48 2.80
C ILE A 112 -6.41 1.95 2.44
N GLU A 113 -5.80 2.72 3.33
CA GLU A 113 -5.35 4.07 3.06
C GLU A 113 -3.87 4.20 3.41
N GLY A 114 -3.08 4.65 2.46
CA GLY A 114 -1.65 4.90 2.60
C GLY A 114 -1.21 6.04 1.69
N LYS A 115 -0.33 6.91 2.17
CA LYS A 115 0.10 8.11 1.44
C LYS A 115 -1.06 9.01 0.95
N GLY A 116 -2.13 9.10 1.73
CA GLY A 116 -3.32 9.86 1.36
C GLY A 116 -4.14 9.26 0.21
N GLN A 117 -3.86 8.02 -0.17
CA GLN A 117 -4.62 7.30 -1.19
C GLN A 117 -5.40 6.18 -0.54
N LYS A 118 -6.73 6.22 -0.69
CA LYS A 118 -7.64 5.18 -0.21
C LYS A 118 -8.16 4.36 -1.37
N GLY A 119 -8.16 3.04 -1.22
CA GLY A 119 -8.65 2.12 -2.26
C GLY A 119 -8.58 0.66 -1.86
N ILE A 120 -9.12 -0.20 -2.72
CA ILE A 120 -9.06 -1.65 -2.58
C ILE A 120 -7.72 -2.14 -3.15
N VAL A 121 -7.00 -2.96 -2.40
CA VAL A 121 -5.75 -3.59 -2.87
C VAL A 121 -6.08 -4.57 -4.00
N LYS A 122 -5.67 -4.23 -5.22
CA LYS A 122 -5.87 -5.05 -6.41
C LYS A 122 -4.76 -6.08 -6.60
N ASN A 123 -3.52 -5.64 -6.37
CA ASN A 123 -2.33 -6.46 -6.55
C ASN A 123 -1.17 -5.96 -5.70
N ILE A 124 -0.38 -6.88 -5.17
CA ILE A 124 0.87 -6.61 -4.47
C ILE A 124 2.00 -7.14 -5.34
N GLY A 125 2.64 -6.23 -6.09
CA GLY A 125 3.76 -6.55 -6.97
C GLY A 125 5.11 -6.50 -6.24
N LEU A 126 6.18 -6.88 -6.93
CA LEU A 126 7.54 -6.88 -6.37
C LEU A 126 8.04 -5.49 -5.98
N PHE A 127 7.68 -4.46 -6.75
CA PHE A 127 8.18 -3.09 -6.56
C PHE A 127 7.09 -2.11 -6.14
N ALA A 128 5.84 -2.41 -6.45
CA ALA A 128 4.71 -1.52 -6.21
C ALA A 128 3.44 -2.31 -5.91
N THR A 129 2.58 -1.72 -5.10
CA THR A 129 1.23 -2.19 -4.81
C THR A 129 0.23 -1.34 -5.60
N THR A 130 -0.78 -2.00 -6.16
CA THR A 130 -1.83 -1.37 -6.95
C THR A 130 -3.11 -1.30 -6.14
N LEU A 131 -3.67 -0.11 -6.00
CA LEU A 131 -4.99 0.13 -5.40
C LEU A 131 -5.99 0.49 -6.49
N ASN A 132 -7.25 0.12 -6.29
CA ASN A 132 -8.38 0.58 -7.08
C ASN A 132 -9.26 1.50 -6.21
N LYS A 133 -9.47 2.74 -6.66
CA LYS A 133 -10.34 3.71 -5.98
C LYS A 133 -11.82 3.41 -6.25
N PRO A 134 -12.74 3.95 -5.44
CA PRO A 134 -14.17 3.81 -5.68
C PRO A 134 -14.63 4.27 -7.06
N ASN A 135 -13.96 5.26 -7.65
CA ASN A 135 -14.21 5.78 -8.99
C ASN A 135 -13.62 4.90 -10.10
N ASN A 136 -13.13 3.69 -9.75
CA ASN A 136 -12.45 2.76 -10.64
C ASN A 136 -11.10 3.27 -11.21
N GLU A 137 -10.50 4.24 -10.56
CA GLU A 137 -9.15 4.73 -10.87
C GLU A 137 -8.10 3.79 -10.25
N GLN A 138 -7.06 3.51 -11.02
CA GLN A 138 -5.94 2.71 -10.55
C GLN A 138 -4.83 3.61 -10.00
N VAL A 139 -4.40 3.35 -8.77
CA VAL A 139 -3.26 4.02 -8.14
C VAL A 139 -2.16 3.00 -7.90
N ILE A 140 -0.95 3.32 -8.37
CA ILE A 140 0.24 2.48 -8.20
C ILE A 140 1.14 3.18 -7.19
N ILE A 141 1.39 2.53 -6.06
CA ILE A 141 2.19 3.08 -4.97
C ILE A 141 3.44 2.21 -4.81
N PRO A 142 4.66 2.79 -4.86
CA PRO A 142 5.89 2.07 -4.57
C PRO A 142 5.84 1.40 -3.18
N ASN A 143 6.28 0.16 -3.09
CA ASN A 143 6.15 -0.62 -1.85
C ASN A 143 6.86 0.03 -0.65
N THR A 144 8.00 0.69 -0.88
CA THR A 144 8.73 1.41 0.17
C THR A 144 7.87 2.49 0.82
N GLN A 145 7.07 3.21 0.04
CA GLN A 145 6.20 4.25 0.57
C GLN A 145 5.09 3.71 1.47
N LEU A 146 4.54 2.54 1.12
CA LEU A 146 3.54 1.88 1.96
C LEU A 146 4.17 1.24 3.21
N PHE A 147 5.35 0.60 3.07
CA PHE A 147 5.96 -0.11 4.18
C PHE A 147 6.62 0.80 5.22
N SER A 148 7.13 1.97 4.80
CA SER A 148 7.82 2.92 5.68
C SER A 148 6.91 3.92 6.38
N ASP A 149 5.63 3.97 6.04
CA ASP A 149 4.69 4.93 6.59
C ASP A 149 3.50 4.22 7.27
N SER A 150 2.67 4.99 7.97
CA SER A 150 1.45 4.46 8.56
C SER A 150 0.44 4.07 7.48
N ILE A 151 -0.18 2.92 7.68
CA ILE A 151 -1.26 2.40 6.84
C ILE A 151 -2.51 2.24 7.71
N ILE A 152 -3.64 2.73 7.23
CA ILE A 152 -4.94 2.43 7.81
C ILE A 152 -5.55 1.27 7.01
N ASN A 153 -5.77 0.13 7.66
CA ASN A 153 -6.47 -1.00 7.05
C ASN A 153 -7.90 -1.05 7.56
N TYR A 154 -8.85 -0.76 6.69
CA TYR A 154 -10.28 -0.69 7.00
C TYR A 154 -10.97 -2.06 6.98
N SER A 155 -10.31 -3.09 6.45
CA SER A 155 -10.87 -4.45 6.32
C SER A 155 -10.25 -5.46 7.29
N ARG A 156 -9.21 -5.07 8.06
CA ARG A 156 -8.49 -5.98 8.95
C ARG A 156 -9.35 -6.43 10.13
N GLU A 157 -10.06 -5.47 10.72
CA GLU A 157 -10.95 -5.71 11.85
C GLU A 157 -12.34 -6.05 11.34
N GLU A 158 -12.96 -7.07 11.93
CA GLU A 158 -14.30 -7.54 11.53
C GLU A 158 -15.40 -6.50 11.77
N LYS A 159 -15.21 -5.64 12.78
CA LYS A 159 -16.20 -4.65 13.20
C LYS A 159 -15.62 -3.25 13.07
N ARG A 160 -16.46 -2.33 12.65
CA ARG A 160 -16.14 -0.90 12.59
C ARG A 160 -17.19 -0.08 13.29
N ARG A 161 -16.75 1.01 13.90
CA ARG A 161 -17.64 1.97 14.53
C ARG A 161 -18.04 3.04 13.51
N VAL A 162 -19.34 3.15 13.27
CA VAL A 162 -19.94 4.27 12.56
C VAL A 162 -19.90 5.48 13.50
N PHE A 163 -19.52 6.64 12.94
CA PHE A 163 -19.43 7.90 13.65
C PHE A 163 -20.08 8.98 12.78
N ILE A 164 -21.18 9.57 13.28
CA ILE A 164 -21.91 10.62 12.56
C ILE A 164 -22.01 11.81 13.50
N LEU A 165 -21.52 12.96 13.03
CA LEU A 165 -21.59 14.23 13.73
C LEU A 165 -22.87 14.95 13.32
N VAL A 166 -23.64 15.41 14.31
CA VAL A 166 -24.92 16.11 14.12
C VAL A 166 -24.93 17.37 14.94
N GLY A 167 -25.03 18.54 14.29
CA GLY A 167 -25.17 19.82 14.96
C GLY A 167 -26.63 20.12 15.25
N ILE A 168 -26.93 20.52 16.49
CA ILE A 168 -28.24 21.05 16.91
C ILE A 168 -28.06 22.48 17.44
N GLY A 169 -29.11 23.29 17.42
CA GLY A 169 -29.07 24.64 17.95
C GLY A 169 -28.92 24.66 19.48
N TYR A 170 -28.39 25.75 20.03
CA TYR A 170 -28.27 25.92 21.49
C TYR A 170 -29.61 25.97 22.22
N GLY A 171 -30.70 26.34 21.51
CA GLY A 171 -32.06 26.33 22.03
C GLY A 171 -32.76 24.98 21.99
N ASP A 172 -32.16 23.99 21.29
CA ASP A 172 -32.75 22.66 21.10
C ASP A 172 -32.60 21.79 22.35
N ASN A 173 -33.50 20.83 22.50
CA ASN A 173 -33.48 19.89 23.61
C ASN A 173 -32.50 18.72 23.31
N ILE A 174 -31.32 18.77 23.93
CA ILE A 174 -30.26 17.76 23.77
C ILE A 174 -30.78 16.36 24.11
N GLN A 175 -31.64 16.20 25.14
CA GLN A 175 -32.14 14.89 25.55
C GLN A 175 -33.04 14.28 24.46
N LYS A 176 -33.92 15.08 23.89
CA LYS A 176 -34.80 14.68 22.79
C LYS A 176 -34.01 14.33 21.53
N ALA A 177 -32.98 15.14 21.20
CA ALA A 177 -32.10 14.86 20.07
C ALA A 177 -31.33 13.53 20.29
N ARG A 178 -30.83 13.28 21.50
CA ARG A 178 -30.14 12.03 21.86
C ARG A 178 -31.06 10.82 21.69
N GLU A 179 -32.31 10.89 22.15
CA GLU A 179 -33.31 9.82 22.02
C GLU A 179 -33.56 9.48 20.55
N VAL A 180 -33.74 10.49 19.71
CA VAL A 180 -33.95 10.29 18.25
C VAL A 180 -32.72 9.66 17.61
N LEU A 181 -31.53 10.14 17.89
CA LEU A 181 -30.29 9.59 17.35
C LEU A 181 -30.06 8.13 17.79
N LEU A 182 -30.32 7.82 19.08
CA LEU A 182 -30.25 6.43 19.58
C LEU A 182 -31.26 5.53 18.88
N GLN A 183 -32.47 6.06 18.62
CA GLN A 183 -33.51 5.30 17.90
C GLN A 183 -33.09 5.01 16.45
N ILE A 184 -32.44 5.96 15.75
CA ILE A 184 -31.89 5.74 14.41
C ILE A 184 -30.88 4.57 14.41
N ALA A 185 -29.98 4.53 15.39
CA ALA A 185 -29.03 3.41 15.47
C ALA A 185 -29.70 2.07 15.80
N LYS A 186 -30.75 2.06 16.62
CA LYS A 186 -31.52 0.85 16.94
C LYS A 186 -32.36 0.34 15.77
N ASP A 187 -32.87 1.25 14.96
CA ASP A 187 -33.65 0.93 13.76
C ASP A 187 -32.77 0.48 12.59
N GLN A 188 -31.44 0.67 12.68
CA GLN A 188 -30.50 0.24 11.64
C GLN A 188 -30.35 -1.29 11.67
N PRO A 189 -30.78 -2.03 10.63
CA PRO A 189 -30.81 -3.51 10.66
C PRO A 189 -29.41 -4.15 10.76
N LEU A 190 -28.37 -3.43 10.31
CA LEU A 190 -26.99 -3.89 10.28
C LEU A 190 -26.17 -3.41 11.49
N ALA A 191 -26.79 -2.65 12.40
CA ALA A 191 -26.14 -2.24 13.63
C ALA A 191 -26.02 -3.43 14.60
N LEU A 192 -24.85 -3.54 15.21
CA LEU A 192 -24.62 -4.55 16.23
C LEU A 192 -25.23 -4.10 17.56
N SER A 193 -25.85 -5.03 18.29
CA SER A 193 -26.40 -4.76 19.62
C SER A 193 -25.33 -4.62 20.69
N THR A 194 -24.13 -5.12 20.43
CA THR A 194 -23.00 -5.07 21.38
C THR A 194 -21.71 -4.69 20.63
N PRO A 195 -21.01 -3.63 21.01
CA PRO A 195 -21.39 -2.64 22.07
C PRO A 195 -22.67 -1.85 21.74
N GLU A 196 -23.40 -1.40 22.78
CA GLU A 196 -24.60 -0.61 22.59
C GLU A 196 -24.31 0.73 21.88
N PRO A 197 -25.27 1.23 21.07
CA PRO A 197 -25.18 2.57 20.49
C PRO A 197 -25.10 3.65 21.57
N GLU A 198 -24.29 4.67 21.31
CA GLU A 198 -24.12 5.80 22.22
C GLU A 198 -24.24 7.15 21.49
N VAL A 199 -24.71 8.16 22.22
CA VAL A 199 -24.74 9.55 21.73
C VAL A 199 -24.09 10.46 22.77
N MET A 200 -23.07 11.18 22.34
CA MET A 200 -22.32 12.08 23.22
C MET A 200 -22.33 13.50 22.66
N VAL A 201 -22.20 14.51 23.53
CA VAL A 201 -21.83 15.85 23.12
C VAL A 201 -20.35 15.84 22.81
N GLU A 202 -20.00 16.10 21.56
CA GLU A 202 -18.62 16.07 21.06
C GLU A 202 -17.96 17.45 21.23
N GLU A 203 -18.71 18.49 20.91
CA GLU A 203 -18.19 19.85 20.87
C GLU A 203 -19.32 20.87 21.10
N LEU A 204 -19.00 21.93 21.79
CA LEU A 204 -19.82 23.16 21.84
C LEU A 204 -19.23 24.15 20.84
N ALA A 205 -19.74 24.10 19.60
CA ALA A 205 -19.25 24.93 18.52
C ALA A 205 -19.85 26.37 18.58
N GLU A 206 -19.38 27.27 17.75
CA GLU A 206 -19.77 28.69 17.78
C GLU A 206 -21.29 28.92 17.62
N SER A 207 -21.97 28.13 16.80
CA SER A 207 -23.41 28.24 16.51
C SER A 207 -24.20 26.93 16.66
N SER A 208 -23.58 25.87 17.14
CA SER A 208 -24.23 24.56 17.31
C SER A 208 -23.66 23.77 18.48
N VAL A 209 -24.45 22.88 19.02
CA VAL A 209 -24.01 21.79 19.91
C VAL A 209 -23.86 20.54 19.08
N ASN A 210 -22.64 20.08 18.89
CA ASN A 210 -22.33 18.93 18.06
C ASN A 210 -22.48 17.64 18.87
N LEU A 211 -23.44 16.80 18.47
CA LEU A 211 -23.66 15.47 19.01
C LEU A 211 -23.01 14.44 18.10
N SER A 212 -22.39 13.42 18.67
CA SER A 212 -21.87 12.27 17.90
C SER A 212 -22.75 11.05 18.13
N LEU A 213 -23.36 10.52 17.08
CA LEU A 213 -23.99 9.22 17.06
C LEU A 213 -22.92 8.17 16.75
N ARG A 214 -22.81 7.16 17.60
CA ARG A 214 -21.81 6.10 17.52
C ARG A 214 -22.45 4.74 17.69
N TYR A 215 -22.22 3.82 16.76
CA TYR A 215 -22.64 2.44 16.87
C TYR A 215 -21.70 1.54 16.04
N TRP A 216 -21.75 0.25 16.27
CA TRP A 216 -20.89 -0.72 15.60
C TRP A 216 -21.66 -1.50 14.53
N CYS A 217 -20.97 -1.83 13.44
CA CYS A 217 -21.45 -2.70 12.38
C CYS A 217 -20.31 -3.60 11.89
N MET A 218 -20.60 -4.59 11.05
CA MET A 218 -19.56 -5.33 10.35
C MET A 218 -18.82 -4.40 9.38
N SER A 219 -17.53 -4.65 9.17
CA SER A 219 -16.68 -3.80 8.33
C SER A 219 -17.15 -3.73 6.88
N ASP A 220 -17.69 -4.82 6.37
CA ASP A 220 -18.23 -4.90 5.00
C ASP A 220 -19.51 -4.06 4.84
N ASP A 221 -20.29 -3.90 5.90
CA ASP A 221 -21.54 -3.16 5.90
C ASP A 221 -21.38 -1.67 6.23
N TYR A 222 -20.15 -1.25 6.57
CA TYR A 222 -19.89 0.10 7.06
C TYR A 222 -20.42 1.21 6.16
N VAL A 223 -20.22 1.09 4.85
CA VAL A 223 -20.63 2.10 3.88
C VAL A 223 -22.15 2.24 3.86
N VAL A 224 -22.86 1.12 3.85
CA VAL A 224 -24.32 1.09 3.87
C VAL A 224 -24.85 1.68 5.18
N CYS A 225 -24.29 1.24 6.31
CA CYS A 225 -24.66 1.75 7.65
C CYS A 225 -24.46 3.25 7.76
N TYR A 226 -23.31 3.76 7.29
CA TYR A 226 -23.00 5.18 7.38
C TYR A 226 -23.98 6.06 6.58
N PHE A 227 -24.16 5.74 5.29
CA PHE A 227 -24.99 6.58 4.42
C PHE A 227 -26.49 6.48 4.73
N SER A 228 -27.00 5.29 5.03
CA SER A 228 -28.41 5.12 5.41
C SER A 228 -28.72 5.83 6.73
N SER A 229 -27.84 5.74 7.72
CA SER A 229 -28.05 6.48 8.96
C SER A 229 -27.92 7.98 8.79
N LEU A 230 -27.05 8.45 7.90
CA LEU A 230 -26.94 9.87 7.59
C LEU A 230 -28.24 10.43 6.98
N GLU A 231 -28.88 9.65 6.10
CA GLU A 231 -30.18 10.00 5.51
C GLU A 231 -31.27 10.03 6.58
N GLU A 232 -31.33 9.02 7.46
CA GLU A 232 -32.27 8.97 8.56
C GLU A 232 -32.08 10.13 9.56
N VAL A 233 -30.85 10.52 9.85
CA VAL A 233 -30.54 11.69 10.66
C VAL A 233 -31.18 12.95 10.05
N LYS A 234 -30.99 13.20 8.74
CA LYS A 234 -31.62 14.33 8.07
C LYS A 234 -33.14 14.31 8.20
N ASN A 235 -33.75 13.13 7.97
CA ASN A 235 -35.20 12.99 7.94
C ASN A 235 -35.82 13.19 9.33
N ARG A 236 -35.21 12.65 10.40
CA ARG A 236 -35.77 12.65 11.74
C ARG A 236 -35.36 13.88 12.58
N VAL A 237 -34.16 14.40 12.40
CA VAL A 237 -33.68 15.56 13.17
C VAL A 237 -34.36 16.85 12.71
N LYS A 238 -34.71 16.99 11.42
CA LYS A 238 -35.51 18.12 10.93
C LYS A 238 -36.88 18.26 11.64
N LEU A 239 -37.42 17.16 12.19
CA LEU A 239 -38.69 17.15 12.95
C LEU A 239 -38.56 17.70 14.37
N LEU A 240 -37.32 17.97 14.84
CA LEU A 240 -37.04 18.45 16.21
C LEU A 240 -36.90 19.96 16.29
N THR A 241 -36.68 20.63 15.17
CA THR A 241 -36.65 22.10 15.13
C THR A 241 -38.07 22.60 15.35
N ILE A 242 -38.35 23.11 16.56
CA ILE A 242 -39.63 23.75 16.88
C ILE A 242 -39.72 25.03 16.02
N PRO A 243 -40.78 25.24 15.22
CA PRO A 243 -40.99 26.54 14.59
C PRO A 243 -40.98 27.58 15.70
N GLY A 244 -40.12 28.59 15.57
CA GLY A 244 -40.12 29.72 16.49
C GLY A 244 -41.52 30.32 16.61
N GLU A 245 -41.92 30.69 17.80
CA GLU A 245 -43.26 31.23 18.15
C GLU A 245 -43.58 32.55 17.47
N ASN A 246 -42.72 33.02 16.55
CA ASN A 246 -42.89 34.24 15.76
C ASN A 246 -42.70 33.87 14.28
N GLY A 247 -43.78 33.50 13.62
CA GLY A 247 -44.08 33.27 12.20
C GLY A 247 -43.16 33.84 11.13
N VAL A 248 -41.88 33.62 11.21
CA VAL A 248 -40.92 33.85 10.14
C VAL A 248 -40.49 32.51 9.60
N GLU A 249 -40.91 32.19 8.40
CA GLU A 249 -40.35 31.13 7.59
C GLU A 249 -38.86 31.43 7.39
N GLU A 250 -38.00 30.84 8.17
CA GLU A 250 -36.55 30.84 7.87
C GLU A 250 -36.30 29.89 6.70
N GLU A 251 -36.02 30.51 5.56
CA GLU A 251 -35.39 29.87 4.41
C GLU A 251 -34.14 29.10 4.83
N ASP A 252 -34.10 27.83 4.48
CA ASP A 252 -32.96 26.94 4.32
C ASP A 252 -31.63 27.34 4.98
N GLN A 253 -31.49 27.13 6.29
CA GLN A 253 -30.16 27.04 6.86
C GLN A 253 -29.58 25.68 6.49
N VAL A 254 -28.76 25.72 5.46
CA VAL A 254 -27.92 24.58 5.03
C VAL A 254 -27.00 24.21 6.17
N ILE A 255 -27.29 23.06 6.80
CA ILE A 255 -26.38 22.45 7.77
C ILE A 255 -25.09 22.13 7.03
N GLY A 256 -24.02 22.88 7.31
CA GLY A 256 -22.71 22.67 6.70
C GLY A 256 -22.09 21.35 7.18
N TYR A 257 -22.12 20.34 6.33
CA TYR A 257 -21.38 19.11 6.57
C TYR A 257 -19.89 19.36 6.35
N ARG A 258 -19.08 19.28 7.39
CA ARG A 258 -17.62 19.04 7.24
C ARG A 258 -17.38 17.54 7.24
N ILE A 259 -16.93 17.05 6.09
CA ILE A 259 -16.40 15.71 5.85
C ILE A 259 -14.95 15.66 6.35
#